data_f51085f6a4f5b47e25d578103a3061b0
#
_entry.id   f51085f6a4f5b47e25d578103a3061b0
#
_cell.length_a   1.000
_cell.length_b   1.000
_cell.length_c   1.000
_cell.angle_alpha   90.00
_cell.angle_beta   90.00
_cell.angle_gamma   90.00
#
_symmetry.space_group_name_H-M   'P 1'
#
loop_
_entity.id
_entity.type
_entity.pdbx_description
1 polymer ?
#
loop_
_entity_poly.entity_id
_entity_poly.type
_entity_poly.pdbx_seq_one_letter_code
_entity_poly.pdbx_strand_id
1 'polypeptide(L)'
;CLAVEGVSHFVYVAVCAAADRSVSALELELQAEVDKFITCLLMANDHNSTAPQVRSLLFDEPHYANDLSAEEHDRYVTANRAANTYAASLHRRFLAHDRTNDMLHELRAFYRLALDAKLNHIARAA
;
A
#
# COMPACT_ATOMS: atom_id res chain seq x y z
N CYS A 1 -8.86 5.06 6.31
CA CYS A 1 -9.03 4.67 7.73
C CYS A 1 -7.83 5.11 8.54
N LEU A 2 -7.98 6.18 9.32
CA LEU A 2 -6.91 6.79 10.11
C LEU A 2 -6.27 5.82 11.12
N ALA A 3 -7.06 4.91 11.69
CA ALA A 3 -6.54 3.92 12.63
C ALA A 3 -5.55 2.95 11.97
N VAL A 4 -5.87 2.45 10.78
CA VAL A 4 -4.98 1.56 10.03
C VAL A 4 -3.70 2.28 9.63
N GLU A 5 -3.80 3.53 9.19
CA GLU A 5 -2.66 4.37 8.82
C GLU A 5 -1.72 4.60 10.01
N GLY A 6 -2.26 5.00 11.15
CA GLY A 6 -1.44 5.23 12.36
C GLY A 6 -0.75 3.96 12.86
N VAL A 7 -1.43 2.81 12.86
CA VAL A 7 -0.83 1.52 13.23
C VAL A 7 0.22 1.10 12.20
N SER A 8 -0.05 1.25 10.91
CA SER A 8 0.90 0.94 9.85
C SER A 8 2.19 1.75 10.00
N HIS A 9 2.09 3.06 10.19
CA HIS A 9 3.25 3.94 10.40
C HIS A 9 4.07 3.49 11.62
N PHE A 10 3.41 3.27 12.76
CA PHE A 10 4.10 2.86 13.97
C PHE A 10 4.85 1.54 13.81
N VAL A 11 4.17 0.51 13.31
CA VAL A 11 4.77 -0.82 13.13
C VAL A 11 5.90 -0.78 12.11
N TYR A 12 5.72 -0.06 11.00
CA TYR A 12 6.72 0.03 9.95
C TYR A 12 8.00 0.73 10.44
N VAL A 13 7.86 1.85 11.17
CA VAL A 13 9.00 2.55 11.78
C VAL A 13 9.73 1.64 12.77
N ALA A 14 9.00 0.90 13.60
CA ALA A 14 9.60 -0.03 14.56
C ALA A 14 10.38 -1.15 13.87
N VAL A 15 9.84 -1.72 12.79
CA VAL A 15 10.53 -2.77 12.00
C VAL A 15 11.79 -2.22 11.33
N CYS A 16 11.72 -1.03 10.73
CA CYS A 16 12.89 -0.39 10.13
C CYS A 16 13.96 -0.05 11.17
N ALA A 17 13.57 0.46 12.33
CA ALA A 17 14.48 0.77 13.43
C ALA A 17 15.17 -0.50 13.96
N ALA A 18 14.45 -1.61 14.10
CA ALA A 18 15.03 -2.90 14.52
C ALA A 18 16.05 -3.44 13.52
N ALA A 19 15.90 -3.11 12.23
CA ALA A 19 16.84 -3.45 11.17
C ALA A 19 17.93 -2.38 10.96
N ASP A 20 17.98 -1.36 11.80
CA ASP A 20 18.90 -0.20 11.70
C ASP A 20 18.79 0.49 10.31
N ARG A 21 17.58 0.64 9.80
CA ARG A 21 17.27 1.20 8.49
C ARG A 21 16.46 2.49 8.63
N SER A 22 16.92 3.57 7.99
CA SER A 22 16.14 4.78 7.87
C SER A 22 14.95 4.61 6.94
N VAL A 23 13.91 5.41 7.15
CA VAL A 23 12.69 5.39 6.35
C VAL A 23 12.27 6.83 6.01
N SER A 24 11.91 7.06 4.74
CA SER A 24 11.39 8.36 4.30
C SER A 24 9.89 8.48 4.55
N ALA A 25 9.39 9.73 4.57
CA ALA A 25 7.96 9.98 4.69
C ALA A 25 7.17 9.37 3.52
N LEU A 26 7.69 9.44 2.30
CA LEU A 26 7.04 8.82 1.13
C LEU A 26 6.95 7.29 1.26
N GLU A 27 7.98 6.65 1.78
CA GLU A 27 7.98 5.19 2.02
C GLU A 27 6.89 4.80 3.05
N LEU A 28 6.75 5.59 4.12
CA LEU A 28 5.70 5.39 5.13
C LEU A 28 4.30 5.53 4.52
N GLU A 29 4.07 6.57 3.74
CA GLU A 29 2.78 6.81 3.09
C GLU A 29 2.45 5.68 2.09
N LEU A 30 3.41 5.28 1.26
CA LEU A 30 3.22 4.19 0.32
C LEU A 30 2.84 2.88 1.03
N GLN A 31 3.56 2.53 2.09
CA GLN A 31 3.26 1.32 2.86
C GLN A 31 1.89 1.40 3.52
N ALA A 32 1.53 2.55 4.09
CA ALA A 32 0.22 2.75 4.71
C ALA A 32 -0.94 2.60 3.71
N GLU A 33 -0.78 3.12 2.47
CA GLU A 33 -1.79 2.96 1.43
C GLU A 33 -1.95 1.48 1.02
N VAL A 34 -0.86 0.74 0.91
CA VAL A 34 -0.89 -0.71 0.64
C VAL A 34 -1.57 -1.45 1.80
N ASP A 35 -1.21 -1.14 3.03
CA ASP A 35 -1.77 -1.79 4.23
C ASP A 35 -3.27 -1.52 4.37
N LYS A 36 -3.73 -0.31 4.05
CA LYS A 36 -5.16 0.02 4.00
C LYS A 36 -5.91 -0.86 3.00
N PHE A 37 -5.37 -0.98 1.78
CA PHE A 37 -5.98 -1.84 0.75
C PHE A 37 -6.08 -3.29 1.22
N ILE A 38 -4.99 -3.85 1.73
CA ILE A 38 -4.96 -5.25 2.18
C ILE A 38 -5.89 -5.46 3.37
N THR A 39 -5.92 -4.55 4.34
CA THR A 39 -6.80 -4.65 5.50
C THR A 39 -8.28 -4.65 5.07
N CYS A 40 -8.69 -3.72 4.21
CA CYS A 40 -10.06 -3.67 3.70
C CYS A 40 -10.41 -4.94 2.91
N LEU A 41 -9.46 -5.44 2.11
CA LEU A 41 -9.65 -6.66 1.32
C LEU A 41 -9.83 -7.90 2.21
N LEU A 42 -8.99 -8.06 3.24
CA LEU A 42 -9.07 -9.21 4.14
C LEU A 42 -10.34 -9.22 5.01
N MET A 43 -10.95 -8.06 5.21
CA MET A 43 -12.24 -7.96 5.90
C MET A 43 -13.42 -8.32 5.00
N ALA A 44 -13.23 -8.44 3.69
CA ALA A 44 -14.27 -8.83 2.75
C ALA A 44 -14.43 -10.34 2.67
N ASN A 45 -15.67 -10.81 2.44
CA ASN A 45 -15.95 -12.25 2.32
C ASN A 45 -15.53 -12.85 0.98
N ASP A 46 -15.49 -12.04 -0.07
CA ASP A 46 -15.08 -12.42 -1.43
C ASP A 46 -14.02 -11.45 -1.94
N HIS A 47 -12.78 -11.85 -1.84
CA HIS A 47 -11.63 -11.00 -2.16
C HIS A 47 -11.53 -10.68 -3.65
N ASN A 48 -11.88 -11.61 -4.52
CA ASN A 48 -11.81 -11.39 -5.97
C ASN A 48 -12.85 -10.37 -6.43
N SER A 49 -14.12 -10.57 -6.04
CA SER A 49 -15.23 -9.70 -6.45
C SER A 49 -15.15 -8.30 -5.82
N THR A 50 -14.57 -8.18 -4.63
CA THR A 50 -14.52 -6.91 -3.88
C THR A 50 -13.23 -6.12 -4.10
N ALA A 51 -12.16 -6.72 -4.59
CA ALA A 51 -10.89 -6.04 -4.81
C ALA A 51 -11.00 -4.80 -5.72
N PRO A 52 -11.72 -4.83 -6.86
CA PRO A 52 -11.91 -3.65 -7.69
C PRO A 52 -12.66 -2.52 -6.97
N GLN A 53 -13.69 -2.86 -6.17
CA GLN A 53 -14.45 -1.89 -5.39
C GLN A 53 -13.61 -1.26 -4.27
N VAL A 54 -12.83 -2.06 -3.55
CA VAL A 54 -11.92 -1.55 -2.53
C VAL A 54 -10.87 -0.62 -3.14
N ARG A 55 -10.31 -0.98 -4.29
CA ARG A 55 -9.38 -0.13 -5.03
C ARG A 55 -10.02 1.20 -5.41
N SER A 56 -11.18 1.15 -6.01
CA SER A 56 -11.91 2.36 -6.41
C SER A 56 -12.20 3.27 -5.20
N LEU A 57 -12.71 2.69 -4.12
CA LEU A 57 -13.01 3.43 -2.90
C LEU A 57 -11.78 4.13 -2.29
N LEU A 58 -10.63 3.47 -2.30
CA LEU A 58 -9.42 4.00 -1.66
C LEU A 58 -8.63 4.95 -2.55
N PHE A 59 -8.61 4.74 -3.87
CA PHE A 59 -7.63 5.37 -4.74
C PHE A 59 -8.21 6.28 -5.83
N ASP A 60 -9.47 6.11 -6.24
CA ASP A 60 -10.02 6.90 -7.34
C ASP A 60 -10.39 8.33 -6.89
N GLU A 61 -10.90 8.47 -5.67
CA GLU A 61 -11.28 9.76 -5.10
C GLU A 61 -10.66 9.95 -3.70
N PRO A 62 -9.33 10.07 -3.62
CA PRO A 62 -8.67 10.20 -2.33
C PRO A 62 -9.01 11.53 -1.67
N HIS A 63 -9.32 11.48 -0.38
CA HIS A 63 -9.60 12.66 0.43
C HIS A 63 -8.32 13.08 1.15
N TYR A 64 -7.78 14.25 0.77
CA TYR A 64 -6.63 14.85 1.42
C TYR A 64 -7.07 15.93 2.40
N ALA A 65 -6.33 16.10 3.50
CA ALA A 65 -6.55 17.21 4.41
C ALA A 65 -6.31 18.55 3.70
N ASN A 66 -7.13 19.57 4.02
CA ASN A 66 -7.08 20.87 3.35
C ASN A 66 -5.88 21.73 3.78
N ASP A 67 -5.21 21.36 4.86
CA ASP A 67 -4.11 22.10 5.48
C ASP A 67 -2.71 21.55 5.13
N LEU A 68 -2.63 20.64 4.14
CA LEU A 68 -1.36 20.08 3.69
C LEU A 68 -0.53 21.11 2.94
N SER A 69 0.79 21.11 3.17
CA SER A 69 1.73 21.82 2.31
C SER A 69 1.74 21.22 0.89
N ALA A 70 2.26 21.97 -0.10
CA ALA A 70 2.40 21.45 -1.47
C ALA A 70 3.26 20.18 -1.52
N GLU A 71 4.34 20.12 -0.74
CA GLU A 71 5.20 18.95 -0.63
C GLU A 71 4.48 17.74 -0.04
N GLU A 72 3.73 17.94 1.04
CA GLU A 72 2.92 16.88 1.66
C GLU A 72 1.86 16.35 0.70
N HIS A 73 1.17 17.25 0.01
CA HIS A 73 0.17 16.88 -1.00
C HIS A 73 0.78 16.04 -2.12
N ASP A 74 1.92 16.46 -2.68
CA ASP A 74 2.62 15.72 -3.73
C ASP A 74 3.06 14.33 -3.26
N ARG A 75 3.51 14.23 -2.01
CA ARG A 75 3.89 12.96 -1.40
C ARG A 75 2.70 12.00 -1.29
N TYR A 76 1.56 12.48 -0.82
CA TYR A 76 0.33 11.67 -0.75
C TYR A 76 -0.17 11.26 -2.13
N VAL A 77 -0.14 12.14 -3.11
CA VAL A 77 -0.54 11.83 -4.50
C VAL A 77 0.36 10.75 -5.09
N THR A 78 1.66 10.85 -4.88
CA THR A 78 2.64 9.87 -5.36
C THR A 78 2.43 8.50 -4.69
N ALA A 79 2.27 8.47 -3.38
CA ALA A 79 1.99 7.25 -2.61
C ALA A 79 0.69 6.59 -3.08
N ASN A 80 -0.37 7.35 -3.23
CA ASN A 80 -1.68 6.87 -3.69
C ASN A 80 -1.60 6.23 -5.09
N ARG A 81 -0.95 6.89 -6.05
CA ARG A 81 -0.78 6.36 -7.40
C ARG A 81 0.03 5.06 -7.41
N ALA A 82 1.14 5.03 -6.70
CA ALA A 82 1.99 3.84 -6.61
C ALA A 82 1.23 2.67 -5.96
N ALA A 83 0.53 2.92 -4.86
CA ALA A 83 -0.26 1.91 -4.18
C ALA A 83 -1.41 1.38 -5.04
N ASN A 84 -2.10 2.24 -5.80
CA ASN A 84 -3.14 1.81 -6.73
C ASN A 84 -2.59 0.90 -7.83
N THR A 85 -1.46 1.26 -8.42
CA THR A 85 -0.78 0.44 -9.43
C THR A 85 -0.39 -0.92 -8.85
N TYR A 86 0.14 -0.94 -7.64
CA TYR A 86 0.50 -2.18 -6.96
C TYR A 86 -0.72 -3.03 -6.65
N ALA A 87 -1.79 -2.45 -6.10
CA ALA A 87 -3.04 -3.14 -5.81
C ALA A 87 -3.65 -3.78 -7.08
N ALA A 88 -3.61 -3.07 -8.22
CA ALA A 88 -4.04 -3.61 -9.50
C ALA A 88 -3.22 -4.84 -9.92
N SER A 89 -1.91 -4.79 -9.71
CA SER A 89 -1.02 -5.92 -10.02
C SER A 89 -1.30 -7.12 -9.10
N LEU A 90 -1.54 -6.88 -7.81
CA LEU A 90 -1.90 -7.94 -6.86
C LEU A 90 -3.21 -8.63 -7.25
N HIS A 91 -4.21 -7.86 -7.65
CA HIS A 91 -5.47 -8.41 -8.13
C HIS A 91 -5.26 -9.29 -9.37
N ARG A 92 -4.59 -8.76 -10.39
CA ARG A 92 -4.35 -9.47 -11.66
C ARG A 92 -3.51 -10.74 -11.49
N ARG A 93 -2.48 -10.70 -10.65
CA ARG A 93 -1.51 -11.80 -10.51
C ARG A 93 -1.96 -12.88 -9.53
N PHE A 94 -2.73 -12.52 -8.53
CA PHE A 94 -3.05 -13.42 -7.42
C PHE A 94 -4.55 -13.58 -7.16
N LEU A 95 -5.27 -12.50 -6.88
CA LEU A 95 -6.66 -12.58 -6.44
C LEU A 95 -7.59 -13.13 -7.53
N ALA A 96 -7.37 -12.75 -8.79
CA ALA A 96 -8.14 -13.26 -9.92
C ALA A 96 -7.97 -14.76 -10.17
N HIS A 97 -7.01 -15.40 -9.52
CA HIS A 97 -6.66 -16.80 -9.65
C HIS A 97 -6.73 -17.56 -8.31
N ASP A 98 -7.36 -16.99 -7.29
CA ASP A 98 -7.47 -17.56 -5.92
C ASP A 98 -6.11 -17.90 -5.28
N ARG A 99 -5.06 -17.12 -5.60
CA ARG A 99 -3.69 -17.33 -5.12
C ARG A 99 -3.37 -16.44 -3.93
N THR A 100 -4.22 -16.42 -2.91
CA THR A 100 -4.08 -15.54 -1.74
C THR A 100 -2.79 -15.83 -0.95
N ASN A 101 -2.42 -17.11 -0.78
CA ASN A 101 -1.18 -17.45 -0.06
C ASN A 101 0.07 -16.94 -0.77
N ASP A 102 0.12 -17.04 -2.10
CA ASP A 102 1.21 -16.50 -2.91
C ASP A 102 1.26 -14.97 -2.82
N MET A 103 0.10 -14.31 -2.78
CA MET A 103 0.01 -12.86 -2.55
C MET A 103 0.59 -12.47 -1.18
N LEU A 104 0.34 -13.24 -0.13
CA LEU A 104 0.91 -12.97 1.19
C LEU A 104 2.44 -13.10 1.20
N HIS A 105 3.01 -14.04 0.47
CA HIS A 105 4.45 -14.13 0.27
C HIS A 105 5.01 -12.91 -0.46
N GLU A 106 4.36 -12.49 -1.53
CA GLU A 106 4.68 -11.26 -2.28
C GLU A 106 4.66 -10.03 -1.36
N LEU A 107 3.60 -9.86 -0.57
CA LEU A 107 3.46 -8.73 0.35
C LEU A 107 4.54 -8.69 1.43
N ARG A 108 4.93 -9.84 1.96
CA ARG A 108 6.02 -9.92 2.94
C ARG A 108 7.37 -9.53 2.33
N ALA A 109 7.63 -9.94 1.09
CA ALA A 109 8.84 -9.54 0.36
C ALA A 109 8.82 -8.03 0.07
N PHE A 110 7.70 -7.50 -0.40
CA PHE A 110 7.52 -6.08 -0.66
C PHE A 110 7.71 -5.23 0.59
N TYR A 111 7.17 -5.66 1.73
CA TYR A 111 7.27 -4.95 3.01
C TYR A 111 8.71 -4.66 3.42
N ARG A 112 9.64 -5.55 3.09
CA ARG A 112 11.06 -5.45 3.43
C ARG A 112 11.87 -4.55 2.50
N LEU A 113 11.32 -4.13 1.37
CA LEU A 113 12.02 -3.29 0.40
C LEU A 113 12.09 -1.84 0.89
N ALA A 114 13.21 -1.16 0.61
CA ALA A 114 13.31 0.29 0.75
C ALA A 114 12.56 1.00 -0.40
N LEU A 115 12.37 2.31 -0.29
CA LEU A 115 11.52 3.09 -1.20
C LEU A 115 11.85 2.85 -2.69
N ASP A 116 13.10 3.02 -3.08
CA ASP A 116 13.48 2.88 -4.50
C ASP A 116 13.23 1.47 -5.01
N ALA A 117 13.52 0.46 -4.20
CA ALA A 117 13.24 -0.92 -4.54
C ALA A 117 11.73 -1.19 -4.62
N LYS A 118 10.92 -0.60 -3.73
CA LYS A 118 9.45 -0.67 -3.81
C LYS A 118 8.92 -0.09 -5.11
N LEU A 119 9.35 1.11 -5.46
CA LEU A 119 8.91 1.79 -6.68
C LEU A 119 9.32 1.02 -7.94
N ASN A 120 10.55 0.51 -7.99
CA ASN A 120 11.02 -0.34 -9.09
C ASN A 120 10.22 -1.65 -9.18
N HIS A 121 9.91 -2.27 -8.04
CA HIS A 121 9.11 -3.49 -7.97
C HIS A 121 7.69 -3.26 -8.53
N ILE A 122 7.05 -2.17 -8.14
CA ILE A 122 5.73 -1.78 -8.66
C ILE A 122 5.78 -1.56 -10.17
N ALA A 123 6.77 -0.83 -10.66
CA ALA A 123 6.93 -0.54 -12.09
C ALA A 123 7.09 -1.81 -12.94
N ARG A 124 7.84 -2.80 -12.44
CA ARG A 124 8.03 -4.08 -13.13
C ARG A 124 6.79 -4.96 -13.12
N ALA A 125 5.97 -4.86 -12.08
CA ALA A 125 4.75 -5.65 -11.93
C ALA A 125 3.53 -5.03 -12.64
N ALA A 126 3.64 -3.78 -13.03
CA ALA A 126 2.55 -3.03 -13.68
C ALA A 126 2.12 -3.61 -15.04
#